data_09981230f010043bca31fb29db714be5
#
_entry.id   09981230f010043bca31fb29db714be5
#
_cell.length_a   1.000
_cell.length_b   1.000
_cell.length_c   1.000
_cell.angle_alpha   90.00
_cell.angle_beta   90.00
_cell.angle_gamma   90.00
#
_symmetry.space_group_name_H-M   'P 1'
#
loop_
_entity.id
_entity.type
_entity.pdbx_description
1 polymer ?
#
loop_
_entity_poly.entity_id
_entity_poly.type
_entity_poly.pdbx_seq_one_letter_code
_entity_poly.pdbx_strand_id
1 'polypeptide(L)'
;YYGVDVEDKLDRHYANVSYTRPLKNDASLSLDAMGYQTDWEAGAATTDKRSLAESLSNTIWGVSASYNKDVHSVALSYQDNSGDIGYDYAYNADGLQSIYVPNSYLSDFNGKDEKSVGLMYNYNFKNHGLAGLNWTSAFVYGWDIDIAEYDNPTKTIDQAEEHEFFNQVKYTVQSGAMKDASLRLRHSYLRSSDTYNNASGDYVSNGIGSTNEWRIWLDIPVTLF
;
A
#
# COMPACT_ATOMS: atom_id res chain seq x y z
N TYR A 1 -6.36 -4.18 16.14
CA TYR A 1 -5.35 -5.25 16.21
C TYR A 1 -5.93 -6.55 15.68
N TYR A 2 -5.17 -7.29 14.91
CA TYR A 2 -5.38 -8.70 14.65
C TYR A 2 -4.04 -9.45 14.63
N GLY A 3 -4.10 -10.78 14.82
CA GLY A 3 -2.97 -11.68 14.70
C GLY A 3 -3.35 -12.91 13.89
N VAL A 4 -2.38 -13.47 13.20
CA VAL A 4 -2.47 -14.71 12.44
C VAL A 4 -1.33 -15.60 12.87
N ASP A 5 -1.65 -16.81 13.27
CA ASP A 5 -0.71 -17.90 13.54
C ASP A 5 -0.98 -19.00 12.50
N VAL A 6 0.02 -19.35 11.73
CA VAL A 6 -0.02 -20.45 10.77
C VAL A 6 1.03 -21.46 11.16
N GLU A 7 0.60 -22.61 11.72
CA GLU A 7 1.43 -23.68 12.27
C GLU A 7 2.57 -24.06 11.31
N ASP A 8 3.79 -24.10 11.84
CA ASP A 8 5.03 -24.37 11.11
C ASP A 8 5.33 -23.40 9.95
N LYS A 9 4.77 -22.17 9.95
CA LYS A 9 4.95 -21.18 8.88
C LYS A 9 5.31 -19.80 9.37
N LEU A 10 4.40 -19.13 10.06
CA LEU A 10 4.61 -17.76 10.55
C LEU A 10 3.63 -17.36 11.64
N ASP A 11 4.09 -16.41 12.46
CA ASP A 11 3.26 -15.55 13.26
C ASP A 11 3.23 -14.14 12.66
N ARG A 12 2.04 -13.55 12.51
CA ARG A 12 1.90 -12.18 12.01
C ARG A 12 0.94 -11.38 12.89
N HIS A 13 1.39 -10.20 13.32
CA HIS A 13 0.60 -9.27 14.11
C HIS A 13 0.45 -7.95 13.38
N TYR A 14 -0.76 -7.40 13.42
CA TYR A 14 -1.07 -6.06 12.92
C TYR A 14 -1.71 -5.20 13.98
N ALA A 15 -1.27 -3.96 14.08
CA ALA A 15 -1.90 -2.95 14.92
C ALA A 15 -2.07 -1.64 14.14
N ASN A 16 -3.17 -0.93 14.46
CA ASN A 16 -3.43 0.39 13.92
C ASN A 16 -4.08 1.26 15.00
N VAL A 17 -3.71 2.54 14.98
CA VAL A 17 -4.30 3.58 15.83
C VAL A 17 -4.57 4.80 14.96
N SER A 18 -5.81 5.31 15.04
CA SER A 18 -6.25 6.51 14.34
C SER A 18 -6.76 7.54 15.33
N TYR A 19 -6.41 8.80 15.13
CA TYR A 19 -6.89 9.93 15.93
C TYR A 19 -7.30 11.08 15.02
N THR A 20 -8.53 11.55 15.15
CA THR A 20 -9.03 12.71 14.41
C THR A 20 -9.40 13.85 15.36
N ARG A 21 -8.84 15.01 15.12
CA ARG A 21 -9.11 16.25 15.86
C ARG A 21 -9.87 17.24 14.97
N PRO A 22 -11.10 17.63 15.37
CA PRO A 22 -11.76 18.79 14.76
C PRO A 22 -10.96 20.07 15.01
N LEU A 23 -10.88 20.92 14.01
CA LEU A 23 -10.25 22.22 14.04
C LEU A 23 -11.30 23.32 13.82
N LYS A 24 -10.90 24.60 13.90
CA LYS A 24 -11.76 25.72 13.55
C LYS A 24 -12.10 25.74 12.06
N ASN A 25 -13.22 26.37 11.70
CA ASN A 25 -13.70 26.58 10.33
C ASN A 25 -13.92 25.25 9.55
N ASP A 26 -14.55 24.27 10.21
CA ASP A 26 -14.93 22.96 9.65
C ASP A 26 -13.73 22.17 9.06
N ALA A 27 -12.54 22.46 9.56
CA ALA A 27 -11.36 21.68 9.21
C ALA A 27 -11.16 20.51 10.20
N SER A 28 -10.38 19.52 9.83
CA SER A 28 -9.92 18.44 10.73
C SER A 28 -8.48 18.03 10.41
N LEU A 29 -7.81 17.54 11.44
CA LEU A 29 -6.51 16.88 11.35
C LEU A 29 -6.70 15.42 11.78
N SER A 30 -6.31 14.47 10.92
CA SER A 30 -6.28 13.05 11.25
C SER A 30 -4.84 12.57 11.29
N LEU A 31 -4.51 11.75 12.27
CA LEU A 31 -3.22 11.10 12.45
C LEU A 31 -3.47 9.60 12.52
N ASP A 32 -2.74 8.83 11.73
CA ASP A 32 -2.82 7.38 11.70
C ASP A 32 -1.42 6.79 11.89
N ALA A 33 -1.34 5.70 12.65
CA ALA A 33 -0.15 4.89 12.82
C ALA A 33 -0.53 3.41 12.72
N MET A 34 0.21 2.64 11.95
CA MET A 34 -0.08 1.23 11.69
C MET A 34 1.20 0.44 11.46
N GLY A 35 1.13 -0.86 11.65
CA GLY A 35 2.28 -1.71 11.35
C GLY A 35 2.00 -3.19 11.52
N TYR A 36 2.88 -3.97 10.89
CA TYR A 36 2.95 -5.43 10.99
C TYR A 36 4.28 -5.85 11.56
N GLN A 37 4.23 -6.88 12.40
CA GLN A 37 5.37 -7.70 12.75
C GLN A 37 5.09 -9.11 12.23
N THR A 38 6.05 -9.70 11.52
CA THR A 38 5.97 -11.08 11.02
C THR A 38 7.22 -11.83 11.40
N ASP A 39 7.03 -12.99 12.02
CA ASP A 39 8.09 -13.92 12.36
C ASP A 39 7.85 -15.21 11.59
N TRP A 40 8.81 -15.58 10.73
CA TRP A 40 8.74 -16.72 9.84
C TRP A 40 9.48 -17.91 10.40
N GLU A 41 8.89 -19.09 10.29
CA GLU A 41 9.55 -20.36 10.66
C GLU A 41 10.47 -20.88 9.55
N ALA A 42 11.54 -21.52 9.93
CA ALA A 42 12.40 -22.25 8.99
C ALA A 42 11.59 -23.31 8.22
N GLY A 43 11.82 -23.43 6.92
CA GLY A 43 11.06 -24.32 6.03
C GLY A 43 9.76 -23.75 5.51
N ALA A 44 9.30 -22.59 5.99
CA ALA A 44 8.16 -21.88 5.39
C ALA A 44 8.44 -21.47 3.94
N ALA A 45 7.40 -21.40 3.12
CA ALA A 45 7.51 -20.96 1.73
C ALA A 45 6.97 -19.55 1.55
N THR A 46 7.75 -18.67 0.96
CA THR A 46 7.37 -17.31 0.57
C THR A 46 6.39 -17.30 -0.62
N THR A 47 5.84 -16.16 -0.97
CA THR A 47 4.92 -16.00 -2.12
C THR A 47 5.55 -16.46 -3.43
N ASP A 48 6.85 -16.27 -3.63
CA ASP A 48 7.61 -16.74 -4.78
C ASP A 48 8.05 -18.22 -4.67
N LYS A 49 7.52 -18.94 -3.66
CA LYS A 49 7.74 -20.37 -3.39
C LYS A 49 9.18 -20.74 -2.96
N ARG A 50 10.00 -19.79 -2.55
CA ARG A 50 11.27 -20.10 -1.90
C ARG A 50 11.01 -20.65 -0.51
N SER A 51 11.73 -21.71 -0.14
CA SER A 51 11.73 -22.24 1.21
C SER A 51 12.82 -21.56 2.02
N LEU A 52 12.45 -21.02 3.17
CA LEU A 52 13.39 -20.35 4.07
C LEU A 52 14.30 -21.39 4.77
N ALA A 53 15.59 -21.17 4.70
CA ALA A 53 16.58 -22.06 5.34
C ALA A 53 16.59 -21.89 6.87
N GLU A 54 16.20 -20.73 7.37
CA GLU A 54 16.19 -20.34 8.78
C GLU A 54 14.95 -19.50 9.09
N SER A 55 14.68 -19.30 10.37
CA SER A 55 13.62 -18.37 10.81
C SER A 55 14.04 -16.96 10.52
N LEU A 56 13.14 -16.15 9.94
CA LEU A 56 13.37 -14.78 9.51
C LEU A 56 12.28 -13.88 10.08
N SER A 57 12.57 -12.59 10.20
CA SER A 57 11.61 -11.60 10.68
C SER A 57 11.44 -10.44 9.72
N ASN A 58 10.28 -9.76 9.81
CA ASN A 58 9.99 -8.54 9.09
C ASN A 58 9.11 -7.64 9.93
N THR A 59 9.43 -6.36 9.93
CA THR A 59 8.60 -5.30 10.52
C THR A 59 8.34 -4.24 9.47
N ILE A 60 7.07 -3.98 9.16
CA ILE A 60 6.68 -2.83 8.34
C ILE A 60 5.72 -1.95 9.14
N TRP A 61 6.00 -0.65 9.18
CA TRP A 61 5.16 0.31 9.86
C TRP A 61 5.04 1.61 9.06
N GLY A 62 3.99 2.37 9.34
CA GLY A 62 3.79 3.66 8.72
C GLY A 62 2.99 4.61 9.58
N VAL A 63 3.17 5.90 9.31
CA VAL A 63 2.40 6.99 9.90
C VAL A 63 1.89 7.90 8.81
N SER A 64 0.71 8.49 9.01
CA SER A 64 0.20 9.52 8.14
C SER A 64 -0.47 10.65 8.91
N ALA A 65 -0.44 11.85 8.31
CA ALA A 65 -1.14 13.03 8.81
C ALA A 65 -1.96 13.63 7.67
N SER A 66 -3.28 13.76 7.86
CA SER A 66 -4.19 14.30 6.87
C SER A 66 -4.87 15.56 7.38
N TYR A 67 -4.82 16.63 6.58
CA TYR A 67 -5.58 17.85 6.81
C TYR A 67 -6.75 17.92 5.83
N ASN A 68 -7.96 18.04 6.37
CA ASN A 68 -9.19 18.09 5.60
C ASN A 68 -9.89 19.42 5.84
N LYS A 69 -10.33 20.08 4.77
CA LYS A 69 -11.12 21.31 4.84
C LYS A 69 -12.01 21.45 3.60
N ASP A 70 -13.32 21.51 3.82
CA ASP A 70 -14.36 21.63 2.78
C ASP A 70 -14.24 20.52 1.73
N VAL A 71 -13.76 20.85 0.53
CA VAL A 71 -13.60 19.93 -0.60
C VAL A 71 -12.18 19.39 -0.77
N HIS A 72 -11.26 19.83 0.07
CA HIS A 72 -9.83 19.55 -0.02
C HIS A 72 -9.39 18.59 1.07
N SER A 73 -8.56 17.62 0.71
CA SER A 73 -7.81 16.80 1.66
C SER A 73 -6.36 16.69 1.18
N VAL A 74 -5.42 16.90 2.09
CA VAL A 74 -3.98 16.70 1.84
C VAL A 74 -3.46 15.74 2.90
N ALA A 75 -2.70 14.74 2.50
CA ALA A 75 -2.03 13.84 3.44
C ALA A 75 -0.55 13.73 3.14
N LEU A 76 0.25 13.65 4.20
CA LEU A 76 1.67 13.31 4.17
C LEU A 76 1.84 12.00 4.92
N SER A 77 2.64 11.08 4.39
CA SER A 77 2.88 9.77 4.97
C SER A 77 4.36 9.40 4.94
N TYR A 78 4.75 8.58 5.88
CA TYR A 78 6.05 7.91 5.94
C TYR A 78 5.83 6.43 6.27
N GLN A 79 6.61 5.57 5.64
CA GLN A 79 6.57 4.13 5.83
C GLN A 79 8.01 3.59 5.86
N ASP A 80 8.24 2.57 6.65
CA ASP A 80 9.52 1.91 6.83
C ASP A 80 9.28 0.40 6.91
N ASN A 81 10.01 -0.34 6.11
CA ASN A 81 10.01 -1.79 6.10
C ASN A 81 11.43 -2.29 6.41
N SER A 82 11.58 -3.07 7.45
CA SER A 82 12.87 -3.52 7.96
C SER A 82 12.84 -4.96 8.43
N GLY A 83 14.00 -5.60 8.46
CA GLY A 83 14.14 -6.98 8.90
C GLY A 83 15.01 -7.83 7.97
N ASP A 84 14.90 -9.14 8.11
CA ASP A 84 15.71 -10.09 7.34
C ASP A 84 15.26 -10.20 5.88
N ILE A 85 13.95 -9.98 5.64
CA ILE A 85 13.31 -9.98 4.31
C ILE A 85 12.33 -8.82 4.17
N GLY A 86 11.89 -8.51 2.94
CA GLY A 86 10.76 -7.61 2.69
C GLY A 86 9.43 -8.20 3.18
N TYR A 87 8.38 -7.37 3.29
CA TYR A 87 7.06 -7.89 3.63
C TYR A 87 6.56 -8.84 2.54
N ASP A 88 6.20 -10.05 2.92
CA ASP A 88 5.68 -11.08 2.02
C ASP A 88 4.23 -11.42 2.34
N TYR A 89 3.39 -11.61 1.32
CA TYR A 89 1.94 -11.84 1.46
C TYR A 89 1.55 -13.29 1.71
N ALA A 90 2.49 -14.23 1.63
CA ALA A 90 2.17 -15.65 1.83
C ALA A 90 1.48 -15.87 3.19
N TYR A 91 0.50 -16.76 3.19
CA TYR A 91 -0.35 -17.06 4.35
C TYR A 91 -1.12 -15.86 4.91
N ASN A 92 -1.32 -14.82 4.12
CA ASN A 92 -2.09 -13.65 4.56
C ASN A 92 -3.58 -14.02 4.65
N ALA A 93 -4.16 -13.97 5.85
CA ALA A 93 -5.54 -14.36 6.12
C ALA A 93 -6.58 -13.40 5.52
N ASP A 94 -6.19 -12.15 5.22
CA ASP A 94 -7.06 -11.09 4.73
C ASP A 94 -7.27 -11.11 3.21
N GLY A 95 -7.05 -12.24 2.55
CA GLY A 95 -7.29 -12.40 1.10
C GLY A 95 -6.08 -12.15 0.23
N LEU A 96 -5.00 -12.80 0.53
CA LEU A 96 -3.82 -12.97 -0.33
C LEU A 96 -3.24 -11.71 -0.86
N GLN A 97 -2.73 -10.79 -0.70
CA GLN A 97 -2.15 -9.56 -1.28
C GLN A 97 -2.76 -8.28 -0.71
N SER A 98 -3.34 -8.34 0.48
CA SER A 98 -3.77 -7.14 1.18
C SER A 98 -2.72 -6.72 2.20
N ILE A 99 -2.38 -5.44 2.19
CA ILE A 99 -1.56 -4.79 3.20
C ILE A 99 -2.21 -3.44 3.56
N TYR A 100 -2.20 -3.10 4.85
CA TYR A 100 -2.79 -1.85 5.34
C TYR A 100 -1.67 -0.92 5.80
N VAL A 101 -1.05 -0.25 4.83
CA VAL A 101 0.03 0.72 5.04
C VAL A 101 -0.27 2.00 4.25
N PRO A 102 0.33 3.16 4.62
CA PRO A 102 -0.09 4.45 4.07
C PRO A 102 0.34 4.68 2.62
N ASN A 103 1.41 4.03 2.15
CA ASN A 103 1.99 4.24 0.82
C ASN A 103 1.65 3.10 -0.16
N SER A 104 0.45 2.51 -0.05
CA SER A 104 -0.01 1.41 -0.90
C SER A 104 -0.93 1.93 -2.02
N TYR A 105 -0.46 1.89 -3.27
CA TYR A 105 -1.21 2.25 -4.49
C TYR A 105 -1.13 1.16 -5.56
N LEU A 106 -0.16 1.18 -6.46
CA LEU A 106 0.21 0.08 -7.34
C LEU A 106 1.35 -0.71 -6.72
N SER A 107 2.44 -0.04 -6.32
CA SER A 107 3.42 -0.58 -5.40
C SER A 107 2.94 -0.40 -3.96
N ASP A 108 3.31 -1.32 -3.09
CA ASP A 108 3.07 -1.23 -1.65
C ASP A 108 4.31 -0.71 -0.90
N PHE A 109 5.39 -0.41 -1.61
CA PHE A 109 6.65 0.09 -1.05
C PHE A 109 7.10 -0.76 0.15
N ASN A 110 7.15 -2.06 -0.08
CA ASN A 110 7.35 -3.08 0.95
C ASN A 110 8.58 -3.96 0.71
N GLY A 111 9.53 -3.50 -0.09
CA GLY A 111 10.82 -4.13 -0.30
C GLY A 111 11.64 -4.22 0.99
N LYS A 112 12.64 -5.11 1.04
CA LYS A 112 13.52 -5.24 2.20
C LYS A 112 14.25 -3.91 2.45
N ASP A 113 14.23 -3.45 3.69
CA ASP A 113 14.82 -2.20 4.21
C ASP A 113 14.30 -0.92 3.52
N GLU A 114 13.24 -1.03 2.72
CA GLU A 114 12.64 0.09 2.01
C GLU A 114 12.01 1.11 2.95
N LYS A 115 12.32 2.37 2.70
CA LYS A 115 11.68 3.53 3.30
C LYS A 115 10.92 4.29 2.23
N SER A 116 9.76 4.85 2.56
CA SER A 116 9.01 5.65 1.59
C SER A 116 8.32 6.85 2.22
N VAL A 117 8.16 7.90 1.41
CA VAL A 117 7.40 9.10 1.75
C VAL A 117 6.34 9.34 0.69
N GLY A 118 5.12 9.66 1.12
CA GLY A 118 3.99 9.91 0.24
C GLY A 118 3.35 11.27 0.48
N LEU A 119 2.92 11.92 -0.60
CA LEU A 119 2.07 13.10 -0.58
C LEU A 119 0.81 12.81 -1.39
N MET A 120 -0.36 12.95 -0.78
CA MET A 120 -1.65 12.75 -1.42
C MET A 120 -2.48 14.03 -1.38
N TYR A 121 -3.20 14.28 -2.46
CA TYR A 121 -4.24 15.31 -2.53
C TYR A 121 -5.54 14.71 -3.05
N ASN A 122 -6.64 15.04 -2.38
CA ASN A 122 -7.99 14.69 -2.82
C ASN A 122 -8.84 15.96 -2.98
N TYR A 123 -9.64 15.98 -4.04
CA TYR A 123 -10.58 17.06 -4.35
C TYR A 123 -11.98 16.51 -4.63
N ASN A 124 -12.98 17.05 -3.91
CA ASN A 124 -14.39 16.74 -4.12
C ASN A 124 -15.05 17.86 -4.93
N PHE A 125 -15.64 17.55 -6.08
CA PHE A 125 -16.20 18.53 -7.00
C PHE A 125 -17.61 19.01 -6.63
N LYS A 126 -18.10 18.78 -5.41
CA LYS A 126 -19.46 19.20 -4.98
C LYS A 126 -19.71 20.70 -5.17
N ASN A 127 -18.70 21.56 -4.96
CA ASN A 127 -18.81 23.02 -5.12
C ASN A 127 -18.91 23.45 -6.58
N HIS A 128 -18.68 22.55 -7.55
CA HIS A 128 -18.87 22.78 -8.98
C HIS A 128 -20.14 22.12 -9.53
N GLY A 129 -21.08 21.73 -8.66
CA GLY A 129 -22.32 21.07 -9.06
C GLY A 129 -22.15 19.60 -9.48
N LEU A 130 -20.96 19.02 -9.30
CA LEU A 130 -20.63 17.64 -9.62
C LEU A 130 -20.53 16.80 -8.34
N ALA A 131 -21.62 16.78 -7.57
CA ALA A 131 -21.71 15.96 -6.37
C ALA A 131 -21.45 14.48 -6.72
N GLY A 132 -20.60 13.81 -5.93
CA GLY A 132 -20.20 12.42 -6.18
C GLY A 132 -18.93 12.27 -7.02
N LEU A 133 -18.44 13.32 -7.68
CA LEU A 133 -17.16 13.30 -8.38
C LEU A 133 -16.01 13.64 -7.43
N ASN A 134 -15.01 12.77 -7.37
CA ASN A 134 -13.79 12.95 -6.60
C ASN A 134 -12.57 12.68 -7.49
N TRP A 135 -11.52 13.46 -7.29
CA TRP A 135 -10.20 13.22 -7.87
C TRP A 135 -9.19 13.05 -6.74
N THR A 136 -8.36 12.02 -6.83
CA THR A 136 -7.24 11.77 -5.93
C THR A 136 -5.97 11.69 -6.75
N SER A 137 -4.93 12.39 -6.33
CA SER A 137 -3.59 12.27 -6.88
C SER A 137 -2.61 12.05 -5.75
N ALA A 138 -1.61 11.19 -5.96
CA ALA A 138 -0.55 10.96 -5.00
C ALA A 138 0.79 10.80 -5.69
N PHE A 139 1.85 11.14 -4.98
CA PHE A 139 3.22 10.84 -5.33
C PHE A 139 3.88 10.14 -4.16
N VAL A 140 4.51 9.00 -4.41
CA VAL A 140 5.29 8.25 -3.43
C VAL A 140 6.70 8.06 -3.97
N TYR A 141 7.70 8.20 -3.10
CA TYR A 141 9.09 7.89 -3.37
C TYR A 141 9.61 6.92 -2.32
N GLY A 142 10.18 5.81 -2.79
CA GLY A 142 10.81 4.75 -2.01
C GLY A 142 12.31 4.67 -2.28
N TRP A 143 13.09 4.41 -1.24
CA TRP A 143 14.55 4.30 -1.31
C TRP A 143 15.08 3.29 -0.29
N ASP A 144 16.38 3.01 -0.35
CA ASP A 144 17.09 2.01 0.48
C ASP A 144 16.55 0.59 0.27
N ILE A 145 16.02 0.26 -0.92
CA ILE A 145 15.49 -1.08 -1.20
C ILE A 145 16.66 -2.05 -1.37
N ASP A 146 16.82 -2.96 -0.44
CA ASP A 146 17.84 -4.00 -0.52
C ASP A 146 17.42 -5.11 -1.49
N ILE A 147 18.19 -5.28 -2.54
CA ILE A 147 18.05 -6.40 -3.47
C ILE A 147 18.82 -7.60 -2.91
N ALA A 148 18.10 -8.63 -2.54
CA ALA A 148 18.70 -9.85 -1.97
C ALA A 148 19.19 -10.82 -3.05
N GLU A 149 20.18 -11.64 -2.70
CA GLU A 149 20.61 -12.77 -3.52
C GLU A 149 19.49 -13.83 -3.61
N TYR A 150 19.28 -14.43 -4.77
CA TYR A 150 18.16 -15.36 -5.00
C TYR A 150 18.12 -16.53 -4.00
N ASP A 151 19.27 -17.16 -3.73
CA ASP A 151 19.37 -18.29 -2.80
C ASP A 151 19.63 -17.87 -1.35
N ASN A 152 19.78 -16.56 -1.09
CA ASN A 152 20.05 -16.04 0.25
C ASN A 152 19.34 -14.69 0.44
N PRO A 153 18.08 -14.70 0.90
CA PRO A 153 17.26 -13.48 1.03
C PRO A 153 17.77 -12.46 2.05
N THR A 154 18.70 -12.86 2.91
CA THR A 154 19.31 -11.95 3.89
C THR A 154 20.56 -11.25 3.38
N LYS A 155 21.14 -11.72 2.26
CA LYS A 155 22.34 -11.14 1.68
C LYS A 155 22.01 -10.10 0.62
N THR A 156 22.21 -8.85 0.93
CA THR A 156 22.08 -7.74 -0.01
C THR A 156 23.18 -7.78 -1.07
N ILE A 157 22.81 -7.68 -2.34
CA ILE A 157 23.71 -7.59 -3.49
C ILE A 157 23.79 -6.19 -4.08
N ASP A 158 22.75 -5.40 -3.94
CA ASP A 158 22.68 -4.00 -4.39
C ASP A 158 21.52 -3.27 -3.71
N GLN A 159 21.42 -1.96 -3.92
CA GLN A 159 20.33 -1.12 -3.42
C GLN A 159 19.57 -0.48 -4.58
N ALA A 160 18.28 -0.28 -4.36
CA ALA A 160 17.37 0.24 -5.37
C ALA A 160 16.44 1.32 -4.83
N GLU A 161 15.71 1.94 -5.74
CA GLU A 161 14.69 2.95 -5.46
C GLU A 161 13.52 2.82 -6.42
N GLU A 162 12.35 3.29 -6.00
CA GLU A 162 11.19 3.40 -6.84
C GLU A 162 10.35 4.63 -6.52
N HIS A 163 9.51 5.05 -7.47
CA HIS A 163 8.54 6.11 -7.23
C HIS A 163 7.27 5.89 -8.05
N GLU A 164 6.15 6.30 -7.50
CA GLU A 164 4.85 6.19 -8.16
C GLU A 164 4.14 7.54 -8.20
N PHE A 165 3.61 7.87 -9.38
CA PHE A 165 2.63 8.93 -9.56
C PHE A 165 1.26 8.30 -9.82
N PHE A 166 0.40 8.41 -8.84
CA PHE A 166 -0.94 7.84 -8.82
C PHE A 166 -2.01 8.88 -9.10
N ASN A 167 -3.01 8.52 -9.91
CA ASN A 167 -4.21 9.33 -10.13
C ASN A 167 -5.46 8.46 -10.13
N GLN A 168 -6.53 8.98 -9.57
CA GLN A 168 -7.83 8.32 -9.57
C GLN A 168 -8.95 9.35 -9.72
N VAL A 169 -9.88 9.08 -10.62
CA VAL A 169 -11.17 9.78 -10.69
C VAL A 169 -12.26 8.77 -10.35
N LYS A 170 -13.14 9.12 -9.41
CA LYS A 170 -14.30 8.31 -9.04
C LYS A 170 -15.56 9.17 -9.08
N TYR A 171 -16.58 8.67 -9.79
CA TYR A 171 -17.92 9.23 -9.74
C TYR A 171 -18.89 8.24 -9.11
N THR A 172 -19.68 8.71 -8.15
CA THR A 172 -20.76 7.94 -7.52
C THR A 172 -22.09 8.59 -7.82
N VAL A 173 -23.04 7.84 -8.36
CA VAL A 173 -24.38 8.30 -8.71
C VAL A 173 -25.14 8.68 -7.43
N GLN A 174 -25.67 9.93 -7.39
CA GLN A 174 -26.25 10.50 -6.18
C GLN A 174 -27.74 10.22 -6.00
N SER A 175 -28.45 9.86 -7.08
CA SER A 175 -29.91 9.64 -7.02
C SER A 175 -30.41 8.79 -8.19
N GLY A 176 -31.69 8.44 -8.17
CA GLY A 176 -32.35 7.63 -9.21
C GLY A 176 -32.13 6.13 -9.06
N ALA A 177 -32.50 5.35 -10.09
CA ALA A 177 -32.45 3.89 -10.07
C ALA A 177 -31.04 3.32 -9.94
N MET A 178 -30.02 4.09 -10.30
CA MET A 178 -28.60 3.72 -10.21
C MET A 178 -27.90 4.40 -9.04
N LYS A 179 -28.66 4.89 -8.03
CA LYS A 179 -28.06 5.49 -6.84
C LYS A 179 -27.01 4.56 -6.23
N ASP A 180 -25.90 5.14 -5.77
CA ASP A 180 -24.72 4.47 -5.19
C ASP A 180 -23.90 3.60 -6.18
N ALA A 181 -24.33 3.48 -7.45
CA ALA A 181 -23.44 2.95 -8.49
C ALA A 181 -22.21 3.86 -8.65
N SER A 182 -21.04 3.29 -8.88
CA SER A 182 -19.83 4.06 -9.05
C SER A 182 -18.97 3.59 -10.22
N LEU A 183 -18.40 4.57 -10.93
CA LEU A 183 -17.34 4.36 -11.92
C LEU A 183 -16.05 4.95 -11.38
N ARG A 184 -14.97 4.17 -11.42
CA ARG A 184 -13.64 4.56 -10.98
C ARG A 184 -12.63 4.28 -12.09
N LEU A 185 -11.88 5.30 -12.46
CA LEU A 185 -10.73 5.23 -13.35
C LEU A 185 -9.47 5.52 -12.54
N ARG A 186 -8.49 4.63 -12.59
CA ARG A 186 -7.19 4.74 -11.93
C ARG A 186 -6.09 4.70 -12.98
N HIS A 187 -5.05 5.49 -12.77
CA HIS A 187 -3.80 5.44 -13.49
C HIS A 187 -2.64 5.49 -12.52
N SER A 188 -1.71 4.56 -12.64
CA SER A 188 -0.46 4.50 -11.89
C SER A 188 0.73 4.52 -12.87
N TYR A 189 1.65 5.45 -12.64
CA TYR A 189 2.92 5.57 -13.32
C TYR A 189 4.03 5.25 -12.32
N LEU A 190 4.43 3.97 -12.29
CA LEU A 190 5.48 3.46 -11.42
C LEU A 190 6.80 3.42 -12.19
N ARG A 191 7.87 3.89 -11.58
CA ARG A 191 9.24 3.81 -12.08
C ARG A 191 10.17 3.37 -10.99
N SER A 192 11.04 2.45 -11.35
CA SER A 192 12.06 1.88 -10.47
C SER A 192 13.43 2.01 -11.11
N SER A 193 14.48 2.00 -10.31
CA SER A 193 15.86 1.98 -10.81
C SER A 193 16.13 0.75 -11.68
N ASP A 194 17.16 0.83 -12.52
CA ASP A 194 17.54 -0.31 -13.38
C ASP A 194 17.88 -1.55 -12.54
N THR A 195 18.52 -1.37 -11.38
CA THR A 195 18.79 -2.43 -10.42
C THR A 195 17.51 -3.16 -10.04
N TYR A 196 16.46 -2.43 -9.65
CA TYR A 196 15.17 -3.00 -9.27
C TYR A 196 14.47 -3.69 -10.45
N ASN A 197 14.45 -3.06 -11.62
CA ASN A 197 13.83 -3.63 -12.82
C ASN A 197 14.49 -4.94 -13.24
N ASN A 198 15.82 -5.03 -13.13
CA ASN A 198 16.57 -6.24 -13.48
C ASN A 198 16.38 -7.37 -12.46
N ALA A 199 16.14 -7.02 -11.19
CA ALA A 199 15.92 -7.97 -10.09
C ALA A 199 14.45 -8.36 -9.92
N SER A 200 13.53 -7.59 -10.50
CA SER A 200 12.09 -7.81 -10.35
C SER A 200 11.68 -9.20 -10.85
N GLY A 201 11.02 -9.96 -10.00
CA GLY A 201 10.60 -11.34 -10.27
C GLY A 201 11.61 -12.42 -9.87
N ASP A 202 12.90 -12.10 -9.84
CA ASP A 202 13.94 -13.07 -9.47
C ASP A 202 14.48 -12.86 -8.05
N TYR A 203 14.60 -11.58 -7.62
CA TYR A 203 15.26 -11.22 -6.36
C TYR A 203 14.41 -10.35 -5.43
N VAL A 204 13.35 -9.73 -5.96
CA VAL A 204 12.44 -8.89 -5.18
C VAL A 204 11.09 -9.59 -5.07
N SER A 205 10.80 -10.14 -3.92
CA SER A 205 9.47 -10.69 -3.62
C SER A 205 8.43 -9.58 -3.78
N ASN A 206 7.43 -9.83 -4.63
CA ASN A 206 6.35 -8.88 -4.96
C ASN A 206 6.77 -7.58 -5.69
N GLY A 207 8.01 -7.46 -6.11
CA GLY A 207 8.47 -6.31 -6.90
C GLY A 207 7.78 -6.26 -8.27
N ILE A 208 7.16 -5.13 -8.61
CA ILE A 208 6.45 -4.94 -9.87
C ILE A 208 7.37 -4.38 -10.95
N GLY A 209 8.39 -3.62 -10.56
CA GLY A 209 9.24 -2.88 -11.47
C GLY A 209 8.52 -1.73 -12.17
N SER A 210 9.17 -1.11 -13.16
CA SER A 210 8.63 0.03 -13.89
C SER A 210 7.38 -0.36 -14.68
N THR A 211 6.24 0.24 -14.33
CA THR A 211 4.92 -0.11 -14.87
C THR A 211 4.09 1.14 -15.16
N ASN A 212 3.25 1.06 -16.18
CA ASN A 212 2.26 2.08 -16.51
C ASN A 212 0.90 1.38 -16.60
N GLU A 213 0.08 1.52 -15.56
CA GLU A 213 -1.15 0.75 -15.42
C GLU A 213 -2.39 1.63 -15.43
N TRP A 214 -3.42 1.17 -16.14
CA TRP A 214 -4.77 1.71 -16.11
C TRP A 214 -5.75 0.66 -15.61
N ARG A 215 -6.61 1.04 -14.66
CA ARG A 215 -7.73 0.19 -14.18
C ARG A 215 -9.04 0.94 -14.22
N ILE A 216 -10.11 0.22 -14.60
CA ILE A 216 -11.49 0.72 -14.58
C ILE A 216 -12.32 -0.24 -13.73
N TRP A 217 -13.11 0.30 -12.81
CA TRP A 217 -14.11 -0.44 -12.04
C TRP A 217 -15.48 0.20 -12.23
N LEU A 218 -16.46 -0.66 -12.40
CA LEU A 218 -17.87 -0.30 -12.37
C LEU A 218 -18.54 -1.13 -11.26
N ASP A 219 -18.99 -0.44 -10.21
CA ASP A 219 -19.68 -1.04 -9.08
C ASP A 219 -21.18 -0.68 -9.19
N ILE A 220 -22.06 -1.67 -9.25
CA ILE A 220 -23.50 -1.49 -9.32
C ILE A 220 -24.13 -2.21 -8.13
N PRO A 221 -24.63 -1.50 -7.10
CA PRO A 221 -25.32 -2.12 -6.00
C PRO A 221 -26.66 -2.71 -6.49
N VAL A 222 -26.90 -3.98 -6.19
CA VAL A 222 -28.15 -4.66 -6.49
C VAL A 222 -28.78 -5.12 -5.17
N THR A 223 -29.98 -4.62 -4.88
CA THR A 223 -30.75 -5.11 -3.73
C THR A 223 -31.61 -6.28 -4.21
N LEU A 224 -31.28 -7.46 -3.73
CA LEU A 224 -32.10 -8.67 -3.93
C LEU A 224 -32.98 -8.86 -2.69
N PHE A 225 -34.13 -8.19 -2.67
CA PHE A 225 -35.26 -8.28 -1.71
C PHE A 225 -34.92 -8.33 -0.22
#